data_93d7bb910f463646cf35fddf875a091c
#
_entry.id   93d7bb910f463646cf35fddf875a091c
#
_cell.length_a   1.000
_cell.length_b   1.000
_cell.length_c   1.000
_cell.angle_alpha   90.00
_cell.angle_beta   90.00
_cell.angle_gamma   90.00
#
_symmetry.space_group_name_H-M   'P 1'
#
loop_
_entity.id
_entity.type
_entity.pdbx_description
1 polymer ?
#
loop_
_entity_poly.entity_id
_entity_poly.type
_entity_poly.pdbx_seq_one_letter_code
_entity_poly.pdbx_strand_id
1 'polypeptide(L)'
;KFYPIDTTDGLQLYCIADSHSNLENCCKTAQYYGDKLDLLVLCGDINSESVSIGKLYDISAVAFELTKGSKPVVYARGNHELRGQAAENIGEFVGNDNGNMYYTFRIGKLWGVVLDCGEDKKDDHPEYGGLVNFEGYRQAQTSFLKKIISDSDCEFNAPGVEYRIGVCHIPFPTEKYPPSPEVYNDWTELCSQMNLDVMISGHLHRAFIQRAGEFRDNQLFNIVVCTSPNKIIDDIFDFVGSAVEIDDKEVTVKFTNTLHNVKSVEKWSRKRQTT
;
A
#
# COMPACT_ATOMS: atom_id res chain seq x y z
N LYS A 1 11.02 4.79 -22.54
CA LYS A 1 12.29 4.30 -21.99
C LYS A 1 12.06 3.97 -20.53
N PHE A 2 12.28 2.75 -20.11
CA PHE A 2 12.17 2.31 -18.72
C PHE A 2 13.48 2.61 -17.98
N TYR A 3 13.41 3.20 -16.81
CA TYR A 3 14.57 3.45 -15.96
C TYR A 3 14.59 2.43 -14.81
N PRO A 4 15.67 1.69 -14.61
CA PRO A 4 15.81 0.84 -13.44
C PRO A 4 15.84 1.71 -12.17
N ILE A 5 15.42 1.12 -11.04
CA ILE A 5 15.55 1.78 -9.74
C ILE A 5 17.04 1.96 -9.42
N ASP A 6 17.44 3.19 -9.12
CA ASP A 6 18.77 3.49 -8.58
C ASP A 6 18.68 3.46 -7.05
N THR A 7 19.43 2.57 -6.43
CA THR A 7 19.45 2.42 -4.98
C THR A 7 20.75 2.95 -4.34
N THR A 8 21.53 3.73 -5.09
CA THR A 8 22.81 4.26 -4.60
C THR A 8 22.62 5.20 -3.41
N ASP A 9 21.56 6.00 -3.46
CA ASP A 9 21.18 6.96 -2.41
C ASP A 9 19.96 6.48 -1.58
N GLY A 10 19.70 5.16 -1.57
CA GLY A 10 18.51 4.56 -0.98
C GLY A 10 17.34 4.48 -1.97
N LEU A 11 16.11 4.37 -1.45
CA LEU A 11 14.86 4.30 -2.23
C LEU A 11 13.98 5.51 -1.94
N GLN A 12 13.40 6.10 -2.99
CA GLN A 12 12.46 7.19 -2.91
C GLN A 12 11.10 6.72 -3.43
N LEU A 13 10.19 6.45 -2.51
CA LEU A 13 8.84 5.99 -2.78
C LEU A 13 7.86 7.13 -2.57
N TYR A 14 6.87 7.26 -3.42
CA TYR A 14 5.72 8.10 -3.11
C TYR A 14 4.47 7.23 -3.00
N CYS A 15 3.75 7.38 -1.88
CA CYS A 15 2.63 6.55 -1.51
C CYS A 15 1.36 7.38 -1.43
N ILE A 16 0.31 6.93 -2.12
CA ILE A 16 -0.99 7.57 -2.17
C ILE A 16 -2.10 6.53 -2.08
N ALA A 17 -3.18 6.87 -1.39
CA ALA A 17 -4.41 6.10 -1.27
C ALA A 17 -5.62 7.06 -1.24
N ASP A 18 -6.81 6.52 -1.12
CA ASP A 18 -8.03 7.26 -0.74
C ASP A 18 -8.27 8.53 -1.56
N SER A 19 -7.91 8.52 -2.85
CA SER A 19 -8.16 9.69 -3.69
C SER A 19 -9.63 9.84 -4.07
N HIS A 20 -10.39 8.75 -4.03
CA HIS A 20 -11.83 8.73 -4.32
C HIS A 20 -12.20 9.55 -5.56
N SER A 21 -11.49 9.31 -6.66
CA SER A 21 -11.61 10.02 -7.93
C SER A 21 -11.20 11.51 -7.90
N ASN A 22 -10.55 11.99 -6.82
CA ASN A 22 -9.92 13.30 -6.78
C ASN A 22 -8.51 13.24 -7.40
N LEU A 23 -8.45 12.91 -8.69
CA LEU A 23 -7.21 12.59 -9.39
C LEU A 23 -6.29 13.79 -9.51
N GLU A 24 -6.84 15.01 -9.63
CA GLU A 24 -6.05 16.24 -9.77
C GLU A 24 -5.17 16.47 -8.53
N ASN A 25 -5.75 16.47 -7.34
CA ASN A 25 -5.01 16.69 -6.10
C ASN A 25 -4.09 15.50 -5.78
N CYS A 26 -4.53 14.27 -6.09
CA CYS A 26 -3.71 13.08 -6.02
C CYS A 26 -2.42 13.24 -6.83
N CYS A 27 -2.53 13.59 -8.11
CA CYS A 27 -1.38 13.77 -8.99
C CYS A 27 -0.49 14.96 -8.57
N LYS A 28 -1.09 16.12 -8.22
CA LYS A 28 -0.33 17.27 -7.73
C LYS A 28 0.54 16.92 -6.52
N THR A 29 -0.06 16.22 -5.56
CA THR A 29 0.64 15.84 -4.32
C THR A 29 1.78 14.85 -4.60
N ALA A 30 1.53 13.86 -5.46
CA ALA A 30 2.51 12.80 -5.73
C ALA A 30 3.66 13.23 -6.67
N GLN A 31 3.62 14.41 -7.25
CA GLN A 31 4.74 14.99 -8.01
C GLN A 31 5.90 15.49 -7.11
N TYR A 32 5.81 15.32 -5.80
CA TYR A 32 6.81 15.78 -4.82
C TYR A 32 8.26 15.45 -5.18
N TYR A 33 8.52 14.24 -5.62
CA TYR A 33 9.88 13.80 -5.99
C TYR A 33 10.27 14.17 -7.44
N GLY A 34 9.30 14.41 -8.32
CA GLY A 34 9.58 14.62 -9.75
C GLY A 34 10.40 13.44 -10.31
N ASP A 35 11.50 13.76 -11.00
CA ASP A 35 12.38 12.75 -11.62
C ASP A 35 13.11 11.85 -10.64
N LYS A 36 13.20 12.23 -9.36
CA LYS A 36 13.84 11.42 -8.31
C LYS A 36 12.97 10.29 -7.79
N LEU A 37 11.72 10.20 -8.22
CA LEU A 37 10.85 9.08 -7.84
C LEU A 37 11.43 7.76 -8.34
N ASP A 38 11.57 6.77 -7.45
CA ASP A 38 11.98 5.41 -7.81
C ASP A 38 10.79 4.49 -7.99
N LEU A 39 9.79 4.59 -7.13
CA LEU A 39 8.61 3.75 -7.13
C LEU A 39 7.38 4.55 -6.70
N LEU A 40 6.31 4.45 -7.47
CA LEU A 40 4.99 4.91 -7.07
C LEU A 40 4.22 3.75 -6.42
N VAL A 41 3.62 4.01 -5.26
CA VAL A 41 2.71 3.07 -4.59
C VAL A 41 1.30 3.67 -4.58
N LEU A 42 0.39 3.03 -5.31
CA LEU A 42 -1.04 3.32 -5.29
C LEU A 42 -1.71 2.32 -4.36
N CYS A 43 -2.05 2.75 -3.16
CA CYS A 43 -2.49 1.89 -2.07
C CYS A 43 -4.02 1.88 -1.90
N GLY A 44 -4.75 1.74 -3.00
CA GLY A 44 -6.20 1.53 -3.01
C GLY A 44 -7.06 2.78 -2.84
N ASP A 45 -8.35 2.61 -3.09
CA ASP A 45 -9.37 3.66 -3.08
C ASP A 45 -8.98 4.86 -3.97
N ILE A 46 -8.37 4.55 -5.12
CA ILE A 46 -8.08 5.56 -6.16
C ILE A 46 -9.39 6.00 -6.79
N ASN A 47 -10.31 5.07 -7.01
CA ASN A 47 -11.67 5.34 -7.44
C ASN A 47 -12.63 5.39 -6.25
N SER A 48 -13.71 6.17 -6.38
CA SER A 48 -14.82 6.10 -5.41
C SER A 48 -15.59 4.79 -5.53
N GLU A 49 -15.78 4.30 -6.76
CA GLU A 49 -16.43 3.03 -7.09
C GLU A 49 -16.06 2.61 -8.52
N SER A 50 -16.00 1.31 -8.78
CA SER A 50 -15.74 0.72 -10.11
C SER A 50 -17.03 0.59 -10.93
N VAL A 51 -17.77 1.68 -11.10
CA VAL A 51 -19.08 1.69 -11.77
C VAL A 51 -19.03 1.43 -13.28
N SER A 52 -17.86 1.59 -13.90
CA SER A 52 -17.65 1.36 -15.33
C SER A 52 -16.19 1.06 -15.63
N ILE A 53 -15.94 0.45 -16.79
CA ILE A 53 -14.58 0.24 -17.31
C ILE A 53 -13.81 1.58 -17.40
N GLY A 54 -14.48 2.66 -17.80
CA GLY A 54 -13.86 4.00 -17.84
C GLY A 54 -13.29 4.46 -16.50
N LYS A 55 -13.91 4.04 -15.39
CA LYS A 55 -13.39 4.33 -14.04
C LYS A 55 -12.14 3.54 -13.69
N LEU A 56 -11.98 2.34 -14.20
CA LEU A 56 -10.75 1.55 -14.00
C LEU A 56 -9.54 2.19 -14.69
N TYR A 57 -9.75 2.91 -15.78
CA TYR A 57 -8.68 3.71 -16.42
C TYR A 57 -8.13 4.82 -15.54
N ASP A 58 -8.89 5.33 -14.58
CA ASP A 58 -8.42 6.39 -13.67
C ASP A 58 -7.15 5.95 -12.92
N ILE A 59 -7.05 4.68 -12.52
CA ILE A 59 -5.87 4.10 -11.85
C ILE A 59 -4.64 4.17 -12.77
N SER A 60 -4.81 3.70 -14.00
CA SER A 60 -3.74 3.73 -15.01
C SER A 60 -3.38 5.15 -15.42
N ALA A 61 -4.35 6.07 -15.46
CA ALA A 61 -4.13 7.47 -15.76
C ALA A 61 -3.27 8.16 -14.71
N VAL A 62 -3.54 7.94 -13.40
CA VAL A 62 -2.71 8.42 -12.30
C VAL A 62 -1.30 7.85 -12.40
N ALA A 63 -1.18 6.54 -12.59
CA ALA A 63 0.11 5.87 -12.75
C ALA A 63 0.91 6.47 -13.90
N PHE A 64 0.29 6.68 -15.08
CA PHE A 64 0.94 7.26 -16.24
C PHE A 64 1.29 8.74 -16.03
N GLU A 65 0.38 9.52 -15.46
CA GLU A 65 0.64 10.95 -15.21
C GLU A 65 1.87 11.16 -14.36
N LEU A 66 2.07 10.34 -13.33
CA LEU A 66 3.16 10.46 -12.37
C LEU A 66 4.48 9.84 -12.84
N THR A 67 4.41 8.77 -13.62
CA THR A 67 5.61 8.01 -14.00
C THR A 67 5.98 8.16 -15.47
N LYS A 68 5.07 8.69 -16.29
CA LYS A 68 5.17 8.72 -17.76
C LYS A 68 5.53 7.36 -18.36
N GLY A 69 5.09 6.29 -17.70
CA GLY A 69 5.41 4.91 -18.07
C GLY A 69 6.90 4.53 -17.95
N SER A 70 7.70 5.31 -17.24
CA SER A 70 9.16 5.11 -17.15
C SER A 70 9.63 4.61 -15.79
N LYS A 71 8.78 4.67 -14.76
CA LYS A 71 9.05 4.21 -13.39
C LYS A 71 8.09 3.09 -13.02
N PRO A 72 8.47 2.17 -12.16
CA PRO A 72 7.57 1.12 -11.68
C PRO A 72 6.44 1.69 -10.81
N VAL A 73 5.31 0.98 -10.83
CA VAL A 73 4.15 1.26 -9.99
C VAL A 73 3.73 -0.04 -9.31
N VAL A 74 3.51 0.03 -8.02
CA VAL A 74 2.87 -1.04 -7.23
C VAL A 74 1.46 -0.60 -6.89
N TYR A 75 0.51 -1.48 -7.09
CA TYR A 75 -0.89 -1.23 -6.79
C TYR A 75 -1.41 -2.26 -5.79
N ALA A 76 -2.07 -1.80 -4.74
CA ALA A 76 -2.90 -2.60 -3.86
C ALA A 76 -4.36 -2.16 -4.00
N ARG A 77 -5.29 -3.10 -4.13
CA ARG A 77 -6.71 -2.81 -4.26
C ARG A 77 -7.29 -2.32 -2.92
N GLY A 78 -8.12 -1.29 -2.98
CA GLY A 78 -8.92 -0.83 -1.86
C GLY A 78 -10.32 -1.45 -1.87
N ASN A 79 -11.09 -1.18 -0.82
CA ASN A 79 -12.44 -1.72 -0.70
C ASN A 79 -13.44 -1.01 -1.64
N HIS A 80 -13.20 0.24 -2.01
CA HIS A 80 -14.05 0.94 -2.97
C HIS A 80 -13.90 0.42 -4.40
N GLU A 81 -12.75 -0.10 -4.78
CA GLU A 81 -12.58 -0.75 -6.07
C GLU A 81 -13.37 -2.06 -6.21
N LEU A 82 -13.84 -2.65 -5.12
CA LEU A 82 -14.71 -3.83 -5.14
C LEU A 82 -16.19 -3.51 -5.42
N ARG A 83 -16.55 -2.23 -5.40
CA ARG A 83 -17.92 -1.75 -5.55
C ARG A 83 -18.17 -1.32 -6.98
N GLY A 84 -19.33 -1.73 -7.52
CA GLY A 84 -19.76 -1.38 -8.87
C GLY A 84 -19.62 -2.52 -9.87
N GLN A 85 -20.33 -2.37 -11.00
CA GLN A 85 -20.49 -3.43 -11.99
C GLN A 85 -19.22 -3.81 -12.78
N ALA A 86 -18.19 -2.96 -12.77
CA ALA A 86 -16.92 -3.23 -13.44
C ALA A 86 -15.83 -3.72 -12.46
N ALA A 87 -16.15 -3.94 -11.18
CA ALA A 87 -15.17 -4.34 -10.16
C ALA A 87 -14.46 -5.65 -10.51
N GLU A 88 -15.15 -6.62 -11.14
CA GLU A 88 -14.57 -7.89 -11.57
C GLU A 88 -13.49 -7.76 -12.65
N ASN A 89 -13.53 -6.67 -13.42
CA ASN A 89 -12.57 -6.43 -14.50
C ASN A 89 -11.24 -5.77 -14.04
N ILE A 90 -11.13 -5.39 -12.79
CA ILE A 90 -9.96 -4.61 -12.32
C ILE A 90 -8.61 -5.29 -12.62
N GLY A 91 -8.57 -6.62 -12.57
CA GLY A 91 -7.36 -7.40 -12.88
C GLY A 91 -6.88 -7.27 -14.33
N GLU A 92 -7.71 -6.72 -15.24
CA GLU A 92 -7.32 -6.44 -16.62
C GLU A 92 -6.52 -5.13 -16.76
N PHE A 93 -6.61 -4.25 -15.74
CA PHE A 93 -6.06 -2.87 -15.79
C PHE A 93 -4.88 -2.65 -14.83
N VAL A 94 -4.68 -3.54 -13.87
CA VAL A 94 -3.64 -3.41 -12.83
C VAL A 94 -2.84 -4.69 -12.69
N GLY A 95 -1.64 -4.59 -12.10
CA GLY A 95 -0.81 -5.75 -11.80
C GLY A 95 -1.50 -6.71 -10.84
N ASN A 96 -1.44 -8.01 -11.17
CA ASN A 96 -1.96 -9.09 -10.35
C ASN A 96 -1.16 -10.38 -10.59
N ASP A 97 -1.36 -11.39 -9.75
CA ASP A 97 -0.80 -12.72 -9.96
C ASP A 97 -1.91 -13.74 -10.26
N ASN A 98 -2.05 -14.11 -11.52
CA ASN A 98 -3.07 -15.08 -12.00
C ASN A 98 -4.50 -14.73 -11.56
N GLY A 99 -4.84 -13.44 -11.56
CA GLY A 99 -6.13 -12.90 -11.12
C GLY A 99 -6.24 -12.61 -9.63
N ASN A 100 -5.24 -12.99 -8.82
CA ASN A 100 -5.19 -12.59 -7.42
C ASN A 100 -4.64 -11.16 -7.28
N MET A 101 -5.29 -10.36 -6.44
CA MET A 101 -4.84 -8.99 -6.13
C MET A 101 -3.86 -8.95 -4.96
N TYR A 102 -3.37 -10.12 -4.52
CA TYR A 102 -2.28 -10.28 -3.55
C TYR A 102 -1.13 -11.04 -4.22
N TYR A 103 0.07 -10.54 -4.05
CA TYR A 103 1.26 -11.07 -4.74
C TYR A 103 2.55 -10.60 -4.08
N THR A 104 3.67 -11.25 -4.40
CA THR A 104 5.00 -10.68 -4.15
C THR A 104 5.57 -10.05 -5.42
N PHE A 105 6.49 -9.12 -5.24
CA PHE A 105 7.21 -8.51 -6.34
C PHE A 105 8.67 -8.27 -5.98
N ARG A 106 9.50 -8.20 -7.02
CA ARG A 106 10.89 -7.82 -6.88
C ARG A 106 11.29 -6.81 -7.95
N ILE A 107 11.90 -5.71 -7.51
CA ILE A 107 12.40 -4.66 -8.39
C ILE A 107 13.85 -4.36 -7.94
N GLY A 108 14.84 -5.01 -8.59
CA GLY A 108 16.23 -4.89 -8.17
C GLY A 108 16.47 -5.40 -6.76
N LYS A 109 16.89 -4.51 -5.87
CA LYS A 109 17.15 -4.80 -4.44
C LYS A 109 15.90 -4.72 -3.55
N LEU A 110 14.80 -4.19 -4.06
CA LEU A 110 13.54 -4.12 -3.35
C LEU A 110 12.73 -5.39 -3.54
N TRP A 111 12.34 -6.00 -2.46
CA TRP A 111 11.28 -7.01 -2.40
C TRP A 111 10.06 -6.45 -1.71
N GLY A 112 8.88 -6.90 -2.11
CA GLY A 112 7.65 -6.49 -1.46
C GLY A 112 6.54 -7.52 -1.54
N VAL A 113 5.59 -7.40 -0.61
CA VAL A 113 4.35 -8.17 -0.57
C VAL A 113 3.15 -7.24 -0.60
N VAL A 114 2.20 -7.54 -1.46
CA VAL A 114 0.90 -6.86 -1.54
C VAL A 114 -0.16 -7.81 -0.99
N LEU A 115 -1.00 -7.30 -0.09
CA LEU A 115 -2.15 -7.98 0.46
C LEU A 115 -3.44 -7.21 0.14
N ASP A 116 -4.54 -7.94 0.12
CA ASP A 116 -5.86 -7.41 -0.20
C ASP A 116 -6.88 -7.85 0.85
N CYS A 117 -7.30 -6.94 1.71
CA CYS A 117 -8.29 -7.21 2.75
C CYS A 117 -9.71 -7.46 2.20
N GLY A 118 -9.97 -7.17 0.93
CA GLY A 118 -11.33 -7.13 0.43
C GLY A 118 -12.10 -5.96 1.04
N GLU A 119 -13.35 -6.19 1.40
CA GLU A 119 -14.20 -5.19 2.05
C GLU A 119 -13.92 -5.06 3.56
N ASP A 120 -14.37 -3.95 4.14
CA ASP A 120 -14.08 -3.52 5.52
C ASP A 120 -15.06 -4.07 6.57
N LYS A 121 -16.08 -4.84 6.16
CA LYS A 121 -17.10 -5.41 7.03
C LYS A 121 -17.11 -6.94 6.93
N LYS A 122 -17.80 -7.59 7.87
CA LYS A 122 -18.03 -9.04 7.84
C LYS A 122 -18.94 -9.42 6.67
N ASP A 123 -18.80 -10.64 6.18
CA ASP A 123 -19.56 -11.14 5.02
C ASP A 123 -21.08 -11.18 5.25
N ASP A 124 -21.49 -11.28 6.53
CA ASP A 124 -22.91 -11.26 6.93
C ASP A 124 -23.50 -9.84 7.07
N HIS A 125 -22.69 -8.80 6.78
CA HIS A 125 -23.17 -7.44 6.85
C HIS A 125 -24.31 -7.20 5.84
N PRO A 126 -25.43 -6.55 6.25
CA PRO A 126 -26.60 -6.37 5.39
C PRO A 126 -26.31 -5.67 4.05
N GLU A 127 -25.30 -4.82 4.02
CA GLU A 127 -24.86 -4.11 2.80
C GLU A 127 -24.41 -5.05 1.67
N TYR A 128 -23.92 -6.24 2.01
CA TYR A 128 -23.43 -7.21 1.01
C TYR A 128 -24.51 -8.22 0.56
N GLY A 129 -25.67 -8.21 1.18
CA GLY A 129 -26.80 -9.08 0.79
C GLY A 129 -26.50 -10.59 0.84
N GLY A 130 -25.47 -11.01 1.57
CA GLY A 130 -25.03 -12.41 1.65
C GLY A 130 -24.35 -12.93 0.36
N LEU A 131 -23.88 -12.06 -0.50
CA LEU A 131 -23.34 -12.41 -1.84
C LEU A 131 -21.81 -12.43 -1.90
N VAL A 132 -21.11 -12.16 -0.79
CA VAL A 132 -19.65 -12.08 -0.73
C VAL A 132 -19.05 -13.19 0.13
N ASN A 133 -17.77 -13.50 -0.10
CA ASN A 133 -16.98 -14.44 0.69
C ASN A 133 -15.56 -13.89 0.88
N PHE A 134 -15.45 -12.74 1.53
CA PHE A 134 -14.15 -12.13 1.82
C PHE A 134 -13.40 -12.84 2.94
N GLU A 135 -14.11 -13.52 3.84
CA GLU A 135 -13.46 -14.36 4.85
C GLU A 135 -12.63 -15.47 4.20
N GLY A 136 -13.21 -16.22 3.25
CA GLY A 136 -12.49 -17.24 2.50
C GLY A 136 -11.33 -16.67 1.67
N TYR A 137 -11.52 -15.49 1.10
CA TYR A 137 -10.48 -14.77 0.35
C TYR A 137 -9.29 -14.35 1.24
N ARG A 138 -9.56 -13.87 2.46
CA ARG A 138 -8.53 -13.54 3.44
C ARG A 138 -7.79 -14.79 3.93
N GLN A 139 -8.51 -15.89 4.21
CA GLN A 139 -7.91 -17.17 4.61
C GLN A 139 -6.96 -17.74 3.54
N ALA A 140 -7.29 -17.59 2.25
CA ALA A 140 -6.39 -17.98 1.16
C ALA A 140 -5.06 -17.23 1.23
N GLN A 141 -5.06 -15.96 1.61
CA GLN A 141 -3.86 -15.17 1.77
C GLN A 141 -3.02 -15.57 3.00
N THR A 142 -3.64 -16.10 4.05
CA THR A 142 -2.88 -16.72 5.15
C THR A 142 -2.02 -17.89 4.62
N SER A 143 -2.58 -18.72 3.73
CA SER A 143 -1.83 -19.81 3.10
C SER A 143 -0.73 -19.30 2.18
N PHE A 144 -0.99 -18.24 1.43
CA PHE A 144 0.00 -17.55 0.61
C PHE A 144 1.16 -16.99 1.45
N LEU A 145 0.89 -16.30 2.56
CA LEU A 145 1.92 -15.79 3.46
C LEU A 145 2.76 -16.91 4.08
N LYS A 146 2.14 -18.01 4.50
CA LYS A 146 2.86 -19.20 5.00
C LYS A 146 3.81 -19.77 3.94
N LYS A 147 3.39 -19.79 2.67
CA LYS A 147 4.25 -20.20 1.57
C LYS A 147 5.44 -19.25 1.40
N ILE A 148 5.24 -17.95 1.41
CA ILE A 148 6.32 -16.95 1.35
C ILE A 148 7.33 -17.17 2.46
N ILE A 149 6.87 -17.45 3.68
CA ILE A 149 7.77 -17.74 4.82
C ILE A 149 8.57 -19.01 4.57
N SER A 150 7.92 -20.08 4.08
CA SER A 150 8.63 -21.35 3.76
C SER A 150 9.66 -21.19 2.66
N ASP A 151 9.39 -20.32 1.70
CA ASP A 151 10.23 -20.06 0.53
C ASP A 151 11.11 -18.81 0.72
N SER A 152 11.34 -18.39 1.96
CA SER A 152 12.01 -17.13 2.32
C SER A 152 13.32 -16.87 1.60
N ASP A 153 14.13 -17.92 1.35
CA ASP A 153 15.42 -17.81 0.64
C ASP A 153 15.25 -17.48 -0.85
N CYS A 154 14.07 -17.71 -1.42
CA CYS A 154 13.71 -17.32 -2.78
C CYS A 154 12.90 -16.00 -2.81
N GLU A 155 12.41 -15.56 -1.67
CA GLU A 155 11.58 -14.39 -1.47
C GLU A 155 12.37 -13.27 -0.76
N PHE A 156 11.95 -12.87 0.41
CA PHE A 156 12.50 -11.71 1.12
C PHE A 156 13.93 -11.88 1.66
N ASN A 157 14.47 -13.10 1.74
CA ASN A 157 15.86 -13.39 2.05
C ASN A 157 16.70 -13.75 0.81
N ALA A 158 16.12 -13.67 -0.39
CA ALA A 158 16.84 -13.98 -1.61
C ALA A 158 18.09 -13.09 -1.78
N PRO A 159 19.18 -13.63 -2.39
CA PRO A 159 20.40 -12.85 -2.61
C PRO A 159 20.13 -11.52 -3.32
N GLY A 160 20.69 -10.42 -2.77
CA GLY A 160 20.55 -9.07 -3.29
C GLY A 160 19.24 -8.38 -2.90
N VAL A 161 18.41 -8.95 -2.04
CA VAL A 161 17.32 -8.20 -1.37
C VAL A 161 17.91 -7.39 -0.25
N GLU A 162 17.73 -6.07 -0.32
CA GLU A 162 18.20 -5.13 0.71
C GLU A 162 17.04 -4.39 1.37
N TYR A 163 15.93 -4.19 0.64
CA TYR A 163 14.74 -3.44 1.08
C TYR A 163 13.51 -4.34 1.05
N ARG A 164 12.64 -4.21 2.05
CA ARG A 164 11.44 -5.05 2.19
C ARG A 164 10.24 -4.18 2.57
N ILE A 165 9.22 -4.15 1.73
CA ILE A 165 8.01 -3.40 2.01
C ILE A 165 6.77 -4.29 1.95
N GLY A 166 5.77 -3.94 2.76
CA GLY A 166 4.42 -4.46 2.64
C GLY A 166 3.49 -3.37 2.11
N VAL A 167 2.46 -3.75 1.37
CA VAL A 167 1.41 -2.84 0.92
C VAL A 167 0.06 -3.52 1.15
N CYS A 168 -0.83 -2.87 1.87
CA CYS A 168 -2.19 -3.34 2.11
C CYS A 168 -3.09 -2.14 2.38
N HIS A 169 -4.15 -1.96 1.61
CA HIS A 169 -5.01 -0.78 1.73
C HIS A 169 -5.55 -0.61 3.15
N ILE A 170 -6.21 -1.63 3.68
CA ILE A 170 -6.72 -1.59 5.07
C ILE A 170 -5.55 -1.94 6.02
N PRO A 171 -5.22 -1.07 6.98
CA PRO A 171 -4.15 -1.35 7.95
C PRO A 171 -4.61 -2.39 8.96
N PHE A 172 -4.69 -3.65 8.56
CA PHE A 172 -5.27 -4.77 9.31
C PHE A 172 -4.80 -4.92 10.76
N PRO A 173 -3.56 -4.60 11.17
CA PRO A 173 -3.19 -4.63 12.59
C PRO A 173 -3.85 -3.55 13.44
N THR A 174 -4.33 -2.45 12.84
CA THR A 174 -4.90 -1.30 13.56
C THR A 174 -6.39 -1.40 13.79
N GLU A 175 -7.06 -2.30 13.08
CA GLU A 175 -8.50 -2.44 13.16
C GLU A 175 -8.96 -2.84 14.57
N LYS A 176 -9.78 -1.98 15.18
CA LYS A 176 -10.34 -2.25 16.51
C LYS A 176 -11.39 -3.35 16.49
N TYR A 177 -12.16 -3.40 15.41
CA TYR A 177 -13.22 -4.39 15.20
C TYR A 177 -13.08 -5.01 13.81
N PRO A 178 -12.02 -5.80 13.60
CA PRO A 178 -11.73 -6.33 12.28
C PRO A 178 -12.80 -7.32 11.82
N PRO A 179 -13.10 -7.37 10.52
CA PRO A 179 -14.04 -8.34 9.97
C PRO A 179 -13.58 -9.79 10.14
N SER A 180 -12.27 -10.02 10.17
CA SER A 180 -11.63 -11.34 10.31
C SER A 180 -10.54 -11.29 11.39
N PRO A 181 -10.88 -11.28 12.69
CA PRO A 181 -9.90 -11.07 13.76
C PRO A 181 -8.76 -12.09 13.78
N GLU A 182 -9.07 -13.35 13.57
CA GLU A 182 -8.08 -14.45 13.59
C GLU A 182 -7.14 -14.33 12.39
N VAL A 183 -7.67 -14.11 11.19
CA VAL A 183 -6.87 -13.93 9.98
C VAL A 183 -5.94 -12.72 10.10
N TYR A 184 -6.43 -11.60 10.60
CA TYR A 184 -5.61 -10.39 10.76
C TYR A 184 -4.52 -10.56 11.82
N ASN A 185 -4.77 -11.37 12.84
CA ASN A 185 -3.73 -11.75 13.79
C ASN A 185 -2.66 -12.63 13.12
N ASP A 186 -3.06 -13.65 12.37
CA ASP A 186 -2.15 -14.50 11.60
C ASP A 186 -1.31 -13.68 10.63
N TRP A 187 -1.91 -12.76 9.88
CA TRP A 187 -1.18 -11.90 8.96
C TRP A 187 -0.18 -10.99 9.67
N THR A 188 -0.54 -10.48 10.85
CA THR A 188 0.35 -9.65 11.66
C THR A 188 1.60 -10.45 12.07
N GLU A 189 1.42 -11.68 12.53
CA GLU A 189 2.51 -12.57 12.93
C GLU A 189 3.39 -12.98 11.74
N LEU A 190 2.78 -13.34 10.61
CA LEU A 190 3.51 -13.75 9.41
C LEU A 190 4.28 -12.59 8.79
N CYS A 191 3.66 -11.41 8.64
CA CYS A 191 4.35 -10.22 8.15
C CYS A 191 5.49 -9.76 9.08
N SER A 192 5.33 -9.96 10.40
CA SER A 192 6.39 -9.66 11.38
C SER A 192 7.65 -10.51 11.19
N GLN A 193 7.54 -11.71 10.62
CA GLN A 193 8.68 -12.58 10.30
C GLN A 193 9.46 -12.13 9.06
N MET A 194 8.87 -11.28 8.21
CA MET A 194 9.51 -10.82 6.96
C MET A 194 10.51 -9.68 7.18
N ASN A 195 10.57 -9.10 8.39
CA ASN A 195 11.40 -7.92 8.71
C ASN A 195 11.17 -6.76 7.75
N LEU A 196 9.92 -6.39 7.56
CA LEU A 196 9.54 -5.27 6.70
C LEU A 196 10.15 -3.96 7.23
N ASP A 197 10.74 -3.19 6.34
CA ASP A 197 11.19 -1.81 6.64
C ASP A 197 9.98 -0.91 6.93
N VAL A 198 8.88 -1.15 6.19
CA VAL A 198 7.63 -0.41 6.31
C VAL A 198 6.46 -1.20 5.70
N MET A 199 5.28 -1.07 6.29
CA MET A 199 3.99 -1.40 5.68
C MET A 199 3.31 -0.10 5.24
N ILE A 200 2.82 -0.06 4.00
CA ILE A 200 2.07 1.07 3.44
C ILE A 200 0.59 0.73 3.48
N SER A 201 -0.21 1.64 3.99
CA SER A 201 -1.67 1.48 4.08
C SER A 201 -2.41 2.80 3.82
N GLY A 202 -3.71 2.73 3.61
CA GLY A 202 -4.63 3.84 3.40
C GLY A 202 -5.85 3.73 4.30
N HIS A 203 -7.05 3.81 3.72
CA HIS A 203 -8.38 3.53 4.30
C HIS A 203 -8.85 4.48 5.40
N LEU A 204 -8.00 4.89 6.30
CA LEU A 204 -8.40 5.67 7.48
C LEU A 204 -8.56 7.17 7.21
N HIS A 205 -8.29 7.62 5.98
CA HIS A 205 -8.35 9.04 5.59
C HIS A 205 -7.54 9.95 6.52
N ARG A 206 -6.44 9.44 7.04
CA ARG A 206 -5.51 10.13 7.92
C ARG A 206 -4.08 9.83 7.50
N ALA A 207 -3.20 10.80 7.60
CA ALA A 207 -1.78 10.63 7.35
C ALA A 207 -1.03 10.57 8.69
N PHE A 208 -0.54 9.39 9.07
CA PHE A 208 0.17 9.17 10.33
C PHE A 208 0.99 7.87 10.31
N ILE A 209 1.86 7.70 11.30
CA ILE A 209 2.61 6.47 11.52
C ILE A 209 2.02 5.72 12.72
N GLN A 210 1.71 4.45 12.50
CA GLN A 210 1.51 3.50 13.59
C GLN A 210 2.82 2.79 13.87
N ARG A 211 3.31 2.92 15.09
CA ARG A 211 4.57 2.28 15.48
C ARG A 211 4.39 0.79 15.75
N ALA A 212 5.46 0.03 15.51
CA ALA A 212 5.53 -1.38 15.89
C ALA A 212 5.23 -1.55 17.38
N GLY A 213 4.38 -2.52 17.73
CA GLY A 213 3.97 -2.79 19.11
C GLY A 213 2.94 -1.82 19.71
N GLU A 214 2.52 -0.78 18.99
CA GLU A 214 1.62 0.25 19.55
C GLU A 214 0.20 -0.29 19.81
N PHE A 215 -0.34 -1.09 18.89
CA PHE A 215 -1.68 -1.67 19.02
C PHE A 215 -1.67 -3.17 19.32
N ARG A 216 -0.63 -3.86 18.86
CA ARG A 216 -0.44 -5.31 19.05
C ARG A 216 1.02 -5.59 19.31
N ASP A 217 1.33 -6.27 20.41
CA ASP A 217 2.71 -6.60 20.82
C ASP A 217 3.44 -7.45 19.76
N ASN A 218 2.70 -8.27 19.00
CA ASN A 218 3.25 -9.12 17.94
C ASN A 218 3.45 -8.40 16.59
N GLN A 219 3.07 -7.13 16.46
CA GLN A 219 3.33 -6.31 15.27
C GLN A 219 4.76 -5.75 15.34
N LEU A 220 5.69 -6.27 14.55
CA LEU A 220 7.09 -5.89 14.56
C LEU A 220 7.50 -4.91 13.44
N PHE A 221 6.55 -4.37 12.70
CA PHE A 221 6.76 -3.41 11.61
C PHE A 221 5.98 -2.12 11.85
N ASN A 222 6.49 -1.01 11.33
CA ASN A 222 5.77 0.26 11.35
C ASN A 222 4.82 0.33 10.14
N ILE A 223 3.68 1.01 10.31
CA ILE A 223 2.71 1.24 9.23
C ILE A 223 2.66 2.73 8.92
N VAL A 224 2.77 3.06 7.65
CA VAL A 224 2.47 4.39 7.11
C VAL A 224 1.04 4.36 6.60
N VAL A 225 0.12 5.00 7.31
CA VAL A 225 -1.18 5.34 6.74
C VAL A 225 -0.97 6.59 5.91
N CYS A 226 -0.98 6.42 4.58
CA CYS A 226 -0.23 7.31 3.70
C CYS A 226 -0.98 8.56 3.26
N THR A 227 -2.32 8.62 3.42
CA THR A 227 -3.10 9.71 2.81
C THR A 227 -4.17 10.28 3.73
N SER A 228 -4.30 11.60 3.70
CA SER A 228 -5.45 12.33 4.23
C SER A 228 -6.07 13.15 3.09
N PRO A 229 -7.17 12.67 2.45
CA PRO A 229 -7.66 13.27 1.21
C PRO A 229 -8.48 14.54 1.38
N ASN A 230 -9.01 14.82 2.58
CA ASN A 230 -10.06 15.80 2.79
C ASN A 230 -9.80 16.73 3.98
N LYS A 231 -8.58 17.21 4.13
CA LYS A 231 -8.32 18.18 5.21
C LYS A 231 -8.56 19.60 4.69
N ILE A 232 -9.61 20.25 5.16
CA ILE A 232 -9.82 21.69 4.95
C ILE A 232 -9.15 22.42 6.12
N ILE A 233 -8.15 23.24 5.80
CA ILE A 233 -7.47 24.12 6.75
C ILE A 233 -7.57 25.52 6.17
N ASP A 234 -8.16 26.45 6.90
CA ASP A 234 -8.35 27.85 6.49
C ASP A 234 -8.99 27.98 5.09
N ASP A 235 -10.09 27.24 4.85
CA ASP A 235 -10.81 27.16 3.57
C ASP A 235 -9.99 26.63 2.38
N ILE A 236 -8.80 26.10 2.63
CA ILE A 236 -7.95 25.47 1.61
C ILE A 236 -8.09 23.95 1.71
N PHE A 237 -8.43 23.32 0.59
CA PHE A 237 -8.44 21.88 0.47
C PHE A 237 -7.00 21.36 0.51
N ASP A 238 -6.65 20.60 1.52
CA ASP A 238 -5.30 20.03 1.69
C ASP A 238 -5.34 18.51 1.53
N PHE A 239 -4.87 18.04 0.38
CA PHE A 239 -4.66 16.61 0.13
C PHE A 239 -3.23 16.26 0.57
N VAL A 240 -3.09 15.29 1.46
CA VAL A 240 -1.79 14.87 2.00
C VAL A 240 -1.46 13.46 1.54
N GLY A 241 -0.26 13.26 1.01
CA GLY A 241 0.33 11.96 0.69
C GLY A 241 1.66 11.76 1.41
N SER A 242 2.32 10.65 1.17
CA SER A 242 3.54 10.26 1.88
C SER A 242 4.72 10.04 0.95
N ALA A 243 5.77 10.83 1.15
CA ALA A 243 7.09 10.60 0.60
C ALA A 243 7.89 9.72 1.56
N VAL A 244 8.26 8.52 1.14
CA VAL A 244 8.99 7.53 1.94
C VAL A 244 10.40 7.36 1.39
N GLU A 245 11.38 7.61 2.22
CA GLU A 245 12.81 7.42 1.90
C GLU A 245 13.34 6.28 2.75
N ILE A 246 13.98 5.29 2.12
CA ILE A 246 14.59 4.16 2.81
C ILE A 246 16.05 4.10 2.42
N ASP A 247 16.92 4.38 3.35
CA ASP A 247 18.37 4.23 3.16
C ASP A 247 18.91 3.03 3.95
N ASP A 248 20.22 2.92 4.03
CA ASP A 248 20.92 1.85 4.74
C ASP A 248 20.60 1.78 6.24
N LYS A 249 20.21 2.87 6.86
CA LYS A 249 20.13 3.02 8.31
C LYS A 249 18.73 3.26 8.82
N GLU A 250 17.96 4.05 8.07
CA GLU A 250 16.67 4.54 8.55
C GLU A 250 15.61 4.55 7.45
N VAL A 251 14.38 4.62 7.90
CA VAL A 251 13.22 5.01 7.08
C VAL A 251 12.81 6.40 7.51
N THR A 252 12.68 7.30 6.55
CA THR A 252 12.16 8.65 6.74
C THR A 252 10.85 8.80 5.98
N VAL A 253 9.81 9.26 6.65
CA VAL A 253 8.51 9.56 6.04
C VAL A 253 8.21 11.04 6.17
N LYS A 254 7.93 11.69 5.04
CA LYS A 254 7.49 13.08 4.99
C LYS A 254 6.06 13.11 4.49
N PHE A 255 5.16 13.59 5.32
CA PHE A 255 3.78 13.86 4.87
C PHE A 255 3.76 15.20 4.14
N THR A 256 3.37 15.17 2.87
CA THR A 256 3.44 16.33 1.98
C THR A 256 2.07 16.65 1.37
N ASN A 257 1.81 17.90 1.08
CA ASN A 257 0.54 18.34 0.50
C ASN A 257 0.65 18.70 -1.00
N THR A 258 -0.45 19.17 -1.58
CA THR A 258 -0.54 19.57 -3.01
C THR A 258 0.42 20.69 -3.42
N LEU A 259 0.96 21.46 -2.47
CA LEU A 259 1.98 22.50 -2.69
C LEU A 259 3.38 21.98 -2.39
N HIS A 260 3.54 20.67 -2.14
CA HIS A 260 4.79 20.04 -1.76
C HIS A 260 5.36 20.52 -0.40
N ASN A 261 4.55 21.18 0.41
CA ASN A 261 4.96 21.53 1.76
C ASN A 261 5.00 20.28 2.65
N VAL A 262 6.09 20.11 3.37
CA VAL A 262 6.23 19.05 4.37
C VAL A 262 5.44 19.45 5.62
N LYS A 263 4.42 18.66 5.96
CA LYS A 263 3.55 18.88 7.13
C LYS A 263 4.13 18.28 8.40
N SER A 264 4.75 17.11 8.29
CA SER A 264 5.47 16.44 9.37
C SER A 264 6.51 15.48 8.82
N VAL A 265 7.47 15.14 9.65
CA VAL A 265 8.53 14.19 9.34
C VAL A 265 8.61 13.16 10.46
N GLU A 266 8.59 11.89 10.09
CA GLU A 266 8.72 10.77 11.00
C GLU A 266 9.91 9.90 10.60
N LYS A 267 10.62 9.33 11.58
CA LYS A 267 11.79 8.52 11.32
C LYS A 267 11.88 7.32 12.26
N TRP A 268 12.51 6.24 11.76
CA TRP A 268 12.90 5.10 12.57
C TRP A 268 14.09 4.37 11.97
N SER A 269 14.89 3.73 12.84
CA SER A 269 16.03 2.90 12.42
C SER A 269 15.52 1.59 11.80
N ARG A 270 16.14 1.15 10.72
CA ARG A 270 15.91 -0.15 10.13
C ARG A 270 16.48 -1.25 11.04
N LYS A 271 15.69 -2.32 11.23
CA LYS A 271 16.17 -3.53 11.90
C LYS A 271 16.91 -4.38 10.85
N ARG A 272 18.26 -4.32 10.85
CA ARG A 272 19.05 -5.30 10.08
C ARG A 272 19.13 -6.59 10.87
N GLN A 273 18.85 -7.72 10.22
CA GLN A 273 19.34 -8.99 10.75
C GLN A 273 20.86 -8.97 10.60
N THR A 274 21.58 -9.12 11.72
CA THR A 274 22.99 -9.55 11.67
C THR A 274 22.97 -10.97 11.13
N THR A 275 23.42 -11.13 9.88
CA THR A 275 23.74 -12.43 9.27
C THR A 275 24.80 -13.15 10.09
#